data_82c2976e55f0590228d5412cabf45280
#
_entry.id   82c2976e55f0590228d5412cabf45280
#
_cell.length_a   1.000
_cell.length_b   1.000
_cell.length_c   1.000
_cell.angle_alpha   90.00
_cell.angle_beta   90.00
_cell.angle_gamma   90.00
#
_symmetry.space_group_name_H-M   'P 1'
#
loop_
_entity.id
_entity.type
_entity.pdbx_description
1 polymer ?
#
loop_
_entity_poly.entity_id
_entity_poly.type
_entity_poly.pdbx_seq_one_letter_code
_entity_poly.pdbx_strand_id
1 'polypeptide(L)'
;VTPPERPWRGRRLHFVGVGGAGMSGYARAAHALGAQVSGSDRAASVYTERLAADGVLNARIGEHDKANVPDGEEVEVVYSSAIPAENPERVAARARGLSERPRAELLAELTALRRTIAVAGTHGKTTTSAMLVRALEAAGLRPDWLVGGSVGEGQDNAGWTGTGEWLVVEADESDRSMLSLHVDIAVLTNVELDHHATFGSVSELREAFRAFLERARTGIVVWDRPELLALVPARAGAEVVGGAEVVGEAEVEGGFGVGAGVEVGAGAGTEAQIVPYDAPAPALTDGGSYFTWRGHEVALSVPGAHNALNATAALEAARLAGAEEDRAIAGLAGFHGAGRRFQLLGESACGARVYDDYAHHPTEVAATLAGARTLAHERLIAVFQPHLYSRTAMLAREFGAALAEADVAVVLDVYPARELAEDHPGVSGLLIAQAAADAAEGGPVYWLPTLADAEPVLIDMLGAGDVCVVMGAGDVDLLARKLIVSDNGA
;
A
#
# COMPACT_ATOMS: atom_id res chain seq x y z
N VAL A 1 -12.01 -29.67 -14.15
CA VAL A 1 -11.42 -28.72 -13.19
C VAL A 1 -11.58 -29.34 -11.82
N THR A 2 -10.47 -29.73 -11.18
CA THR A 2 -10.47 -30.24 -9.81
C THR A 2 -11.00 -29.10 -8.91
N PRO A 3 -11.95 -29.38 -7.99
CA PRO A 3 -12.42 -28.33 -7.08
C PRO A 3 -11.24 -27.82 -6.25
N PRO A 4 -11.19 -26.51 -5.94
CA PRO A 4 -10.08 -25.94 -5.16
C PRO A 4 -9.96 -26.67 -3.83
N GLU A 5 -8.74 -26.95 -3.41
CA GLU A 5 -8.46 -27.51 -2.10
C GLU A 5 -9.01 -26.58 -1.00
N ARG A 6 -9.76 -27.16 -0.07
CA ARG A 6 -10.33 -26.45 1.09
C ARG A 6 -9.66 -26.91 2.39
N PRO A 7 -8.37 -26.58 2.59
CA PRO A 7 -7.58 -27.09 3.71
C PRO A 7 -8.09 -26.62 5.08
N TRP A 8 -8.90 -25.55 5.13
CA TRP A 8 -9.47 -25.01 6.37
C TRP A 8 -10.92 -25.45 6.61
N ARG A 9 -11.37 -26.47 5.89
CA ARG A 9 -12.70 -27.03 6.12
C ARG A 9 -12.86 -27.52 7.56
N GLY A 10 -13.89 -27.02 8.26
CA GLY A 10 -14.16 -27.33 9.66
C GLY A 10 -13.57 -26.31 10.65
N ARG A 11 -12.63 -25.45 10.25
CA ARG A 11 -12.17 -24.33 11.10
C ARG A 11 -13.27 -23.28 11.26
N ARG A 12 -13.31 -22.65 12.42
CA ARG A 12 -14.24 -21.56 12.74
C ARG A 12 -13.44 -20.36 13.18
N LEU A 13 -13.48 -19.29 12.39
CA LEU A 13 -12.69 -18.09 12.61
C LEU A 13 -13.63 -16.91 12.89
N HIS A 14 -13.35 -16.18 13.97
CA HIS A 14 -14.03 -14.95 14.33
C HIS A 14 -13.08 -13.77 14.24
N PHE A 15 -13.38 -12.79 13.36
CA PHE A 15 -12.50 -11.65 13.08
C PHE A 15 -12.97 -10.41 13.85
N VAL A 16 -12.14 -9.89 14.75
CA VAL A 16 -12.39 -8.66 15.51
C VAL A 16 -11.71 -7.48 14.81
N GLY A 17 -12.50 -6.50 14.37
CA GLY A 17 -12.05 -5.39 13.52
C GLY A 17 -12.01 -5.79 12.04
N VAL A 18 -13.04 -6.50 11.56
CA VAL A 18 -13.08 -7.08 10.20
C VAL A 18 -13.26 -6.03 9.09
N GLY A 19 -13.67 -4.81 9.43
CA GLY A 19 -13.91 -3.72 8.48
C GLY A 19 -12.66 -3.04 7.95
N GLY A 20 -11.46 -3.38 8.46
CA GLY A 20 -10.21 -2.90 7.91
C GLY A 20 -9.79 -3.67 6.65
N ALA A 21 -9.07 -3.01 5.73
CA ALA A 21 -8.62 -3.59 4.45
C ALA A 21 -7.90 -4.94 4.62
N GLY A 22 -6.91 -5.04 5.52
CA GLY A 22 -6.19 -6.30 5.74
C GLY A 22 -7.07 -7.40 6.33
N MET A 23 -7.87 -7.08 7.37
CA MET A 23 -8.70 -8.07 8.06
C MET A 23 -9.81 -8.63 7.17
N SER A 24 -10.44 -7.79 6.35
CA SER A 24 -11.45 -8.23 5.38
C SER A 24 -10.87 -9.19 4.34
N GLY A 25 -9.64 -8.91 3.89
CA GLY A 25 -8.90 -9.80 2.98
C GLY A 25 -8.65 -11.19 3.60
N TYR A 26 -8.24 -11.23 4.87
CA TYR A 26 -8.03 -12.50 5.57
C TYR A 26 -9.33 -13.28 5.78
N ALA A 27 -10.44 -12.61 6.09
CA ALA A 27 -11.75 -13.24 6.21
C ALA A 27 -12.19 -13.86 4.87
N ARG A 28 -11.95 -13.15 3.77
CA ARG A 28 -12.23 -13.64 2.40
C ARG A 28 -11.39 -14.85 2.06
N ALA A 29 -10.08 -14.80 2.29
CA ALA A 29 -9.18 -15.93 2.07
C ALA A 29 -9.57 -17.16 2.91
N ALA A 30 -9.87 -16.95 4.19
CA ALA A 30 -10.31 -18.02 5.09
C ALA A 30 -11.61 -18.69 4.61
N HIS A 31 -12.58 -17.89 4.18
CA HIS A 31 -13.83 -18.40 3.60
C HIS A 31 -13.56 -19.22 2.34
N ALA A 32 -12.74 -18.73 1.43
CA ALA A 32 -12.39 -19.45 0.19
C ALA A 32 -11.66 -20.77 0.47
N LEU A 33 -10.84 -20.82 1.53
CA LEU A 33 -10.18 -22.04 2.02
C LEU A 33 -11.12 -23.01 2.76
N GLY A 34 -12.39 -22.62 2.97
CA GLY A 34 -13.45 -23.47 3.50
C GLY A 34 -13.72 -23.28 4.99
N ALA A 35 -13.13 -22.30 5.65
CA ALA A 35 -13.46 -21.98 7.04
C ALA A 35 -14.85 -21.36 7.16
N GLN A 36 -15.50 -21.57 8.31
CA GLN A 36 -16.66 -20.80 8.72
C GLN A 36 -16.18 -19.49 9.32
N VAL A 37 -16.59 -18.37 8.73
CA VAL A 37 -16.13 -17.03 9.16
C VAL A 37 -17.27 -16.23 9.78
N SER A 38 -16.92 -15.47 10.80
CA SER A 38 -17.77 -14.47 11.46
C SER A 38 -16.90 -13.28 11.85
N GLY A 39 -17.48 -12.15 12.17
CA GLY A 39 -16.68 -10.98 12.58
C GLY A 39 -17.51 -9.83 13.05
N SER A 40 -16.83 -8.85 13.67
CA SER A 40 -17.38 -7.62 14.19
C SER A 40 -16.51 -6.42 13.81
N ASP A 41 -17.14 -5.24 13.78
CA ASP A 41 -16.46 -3.95 13.67
C ASP A 41 -17.27 -2.84 14.32
N ARG A 42 -16.63 -1.76 14.76
CA ARG A 42 -17.30 -0.60 15.32
C ARG A 42 -18.15 0.16 14.32
N ALA A 43 -17.69 0.23 13.07
CA ALA A 43 -18.33 0.98 12.00
C ALA A 43 -18.49 0.12 10.74
N ALA A 44 -19.53 0.39 9.99
CA ALA A 44 -19.66 -0.12 8.64
C ALA A 44 -18.56 0.50 7.75
N SER A 45 -18.04 -0.29 6.82
CA SER A 45 -17.06 0.14 5.84
C SER A 45 -17.38 -0.48 4.49
N VAL A 46 -16.79 0.05 3.42
CA VAL A 46 -16.90 -0.55 2.09
C VAL A 46 -16.49 -2.03 2.09
N TYR A 47 -15.57 -2.41 2.96
CA TYR A 47 -15.13 -3.80 3.08
C TYR A 47 -16.16 -4.70 3.77
N THR A 48 -16.82 -4.23 4.84
CA THR A 48 -17.90 -4.99 5.49
C THR A 48 -19.10 -5.18 4.57
N GLU A 49 -19.44 -4.16 3.78
CA GLU A 49 -20.52 -4.22 2.79
C GLU A 49 -20.20 -5.23 1.68
N ARG A 50 -18.98 -5.22 1.16
CA ARG A 50 -18.52 -6.19 0.16
C ARG A 50 -18.47 -7.61 0.69
N LEU A 51 -17.99 -7.85 1.93
CA LEU A 51 -18.00 -9.17 2.54
C LEU A 51 -19.43 -9.73 2.65
N ALA A 52 -20.42 -8.88 2.95
CA ALA A 52 -21.82 -9.26 3.00
C ALA A 52 -22.39 -9.53 1.60
N ALA A 53 -22.13 -8.65 0.62
CA ALA A 53 -22.58 -8.80 -0.76
C ALA A 53 -22.06 -10.09 -1.41
N ASP A 54 -20.81 -10.47 -1.12
CA ASP A 54 -20.19 -11.69 -1.64
C ASP A 54 -20.52 -12.96 -0.84
N GLY A 55 -21.37 -12.83 0.19
CA GLY A 55 -21.79 -13.98 1.00
C GLY A 55 -20.66 -14.57 1.87
N VAL A 56 -19.59 -13.82 2.12
CA VAL A 56 -18.47 -14.25 2.97
C VAL A 56 -18.89 -14.22 4.44
N LEU A 57 -19.34 -13.08 4.92
CA LEU A 57 -19.92 -12.92 6.25
C LEU A 57 -20.76 -11.63 6.33
N ASN A 58 -21.74 -11.61 7.25
CA ASN A 58 -22.39 -10.38 7.70
C ASN A 58 -21.74 -9.94 9.03
N ALA A 59 -20.95 -8.88 8.98
CA ALA A 59 -20.27 -8.36 10.16
C ALA A 59 -21.27 -7.78 11.17
N ARG A 60 -21.02 -7.99 12.47
CA ARG A 60 -21.75 -7.31 13.54
C ARG A 60 -21.18 -5.90 13.69
N ILE A 61 -21.97 -4.91 13.33
CA ILE A 61 -21.57 -3.50 13.37
C ILE A 61 -22.07 -2.86 14.65
N GLY A 62 -21.19 -2.14 15.34
CA GLY A 62 -21.47 -1.42 16.59
C GLY A 62 -20.40 -1.67 17.64
N GLU A 63 -20.69 -1.30 18.90
CA GLU A 63 -19.76 -1.52 19.99
C GLU A 63 -19.39 -3.00 20.13
N HIS A 64 -18.10 -3.22 20.40
CA HIS A 64 -17.61 -4.59 20.65
C HIS A 64 -18.26 -5.19 21.90
N ASP A 65 -18.81 -6.37 21.78
CA ASP A 65 -19.48 -7.09 22.87
C ASP A 65 -19.06 -8.55 22.89
N LYS A 66 -18.99 -9.13 24.10
CA LYS A 66 -18.71 -10.55 24.31
C LYS A 66 -19.65 -11.49 23.54
N ALA A 67 -20.91 -11.05 23.30
CA ALA A 67 -21.91 -11.81 22.55
C ALA A 67 -21.62 -11.85 21.03
N ASN A 68 -20.65 -11.08 20.54
CA ASN A 68 -20.21 -11.16 19.15
C ASN A 68 -19.41 -12.45 18.88
N VAL A 69 -18.70 -12.95 19.88
CA VAL A 69 -17.91 -14.20 19.75
C VAL A 69 -18.87 -15.39 19.68
N PRO A 70 -18.88 -16.17 18.60
CA PRO A 70 -19.79 -17.31 18.43
C PRO A 70 -19.63 -18.36 19.53
N ASP A 71 -20.71 -19.09 19.82
CA ASP A 71 -20.68 -20.21 20.73
C ASP A 71 -19.85 -21.40 20.16
N GLY A 72 -19.27 -22.21 21.05
CA GLY A 72 -18.48 -23.39 20.72
C GLY A 72 -17.06 -23.29 21.26
N GLU A 73 -16.41 -24.44 21.40
CA GLU A 73 -15.05 -24.56 21.99
C GLU A 73 -13.94 -24.45 20.95
N GLU A 74 -14.24 -24.56 19.65
CA GLU A 74 -13.27 -24.59 18.55
C GLU A 74 -13.28 -23.30 17.72
N VAL A 75 -13.58 -22.16 18.34
CA VAL A 75 -13.51 -20.86 17.67
C VAL A 75 -12.14 -20.23 17.87
N GLU A 76 -11.48 -19.89 16.78
CA GLU A 76 -10.24 -19.10 16.78
C GLU A 76 -10.61 -17.63 16.63
N VAL A 77 -10.21 -16.77 17.57
CA VAL A 77 -10.47 -15.33 17.54
C VAL A 77 -9.28 -14.63 16.94
N VAL A 78 -9.44 -14.11 15.72
CA VAL A 78 -8.41 -13.37 14.99
C VAL A 78 -8.61 -11.87 15.19
N TYR A 79 -7.58 -11.15 15.58
CA TYR A 79 -7.68 -9.73 15.87
C TYR A 79 -6.62 -8.90 15.13
N SER A 80 -7.03 -7.67 14.78
CA SER A 80 -6.15 -6.64 14.22
C SER A 80 -5.22 -6.08 15.30
N SER A 81 -4.04 -5.60 14.93
CA SER A 81 -3.10 -4.91 15.81
C SER A 81 -3.70 -3.65 16.47
N ALA A 82 -4.77 -3.09 15.91
CA ALA A 82 -5.49 -1.96 16.49
C ALA A 82 -6.46 -2.35 17.63
N ILE A 83 -6.72 -3.64 17.85
CA ILE A 83 -7.67 -4.13 18.87
C ILE A 83 -6.93 -4.43 20.18
N PRO A 84 -7.14 -3.65 21.25
CA PRO A 84 -6.43 -3.81 22.51
C PRO A 84 -6.82 -5.10 23.24
N ALA A 85 -5.99 -5.52 24.20
CA ALA A 85 -6.20 -6.75 24.96
C ALA A 85 -7.48 -6.70 25.84
N GLU A 86 -7.92 -5.52 26.21
CA GLU A 86 -9.11 -5.23 27.02
C GLU A 86 -10.41 -5.26 26.21
N ASN A 87 -10.33 -5.43 24.88
CA ASN A 87 -11.52 -5.53 24.04
C ASN A 87 -12.46 -6.64 24.56
N PRO A 88 -13.78 -6.40 24.71
CA PRO A 88 -14.72 -7.36 25.30
C PRO A 88 -14.76 -8.72 24.62
N GLU A 89 -14.54 -8.78 23.31
CA GLU A 89 -14.51 -10.04 22.54
C GLU A 89 -13.23 -10.85 22.84
N ARG A 90 -12.07 -10.17 22.92
CA ARG A 90 -10.82 -10.78 23.33
C ARG A 90 -10.84 -11.27 24.77
N VAL A 91 -11.41 -10.46 25.68
CA VAL A 91 -11.60 -10.87 27.10
C VAL A 91 -12.51 -12.10 27.17
N ALA A 92 -13.61 -12.13 26.41
CA ALA A 92 -14.53 -13.27 26.36
C ALA A 92 -13.84 -14.53 25.78
N ALA A 93 -13.02 -14.38 24.75
CA ALA A 93 -12.25 -15.48 24.18
C ALA A 93 -11.33 -16.14 25.24
N ARG A 94 -10.54 -15.31 25.95
CA ARG A 94 -9.67 -15.81 27.04
C ARG A 94 -10.45 -16.48 28.18
N ALA A 95 -11.57 -15.87 28.59
CA ALA A 95 -12.41 -16.44 29.64
C ALA A 95 -13.00 -17.80 29.27
N ARG A 96 -13.20 -18.06 27.97
CA ARG A 96 -13.71 -19.33 27.44
C ARG A 96 -12.58 -20.30 27.04
N GLY A 97 -11.31 -19.92 27.19
CA GLY A 97 -10.16 -20.74 26.76
C GLY A 97 -10.04 -20.90 25.25
N LEU A 98 -10.61 -19.99 24.46
CA LEU A 98 -10.51 -19.99 23.01
C LEU A 98 -9.13 -19.51 22.56
N SER A 99 -8.70 -19.95 21.39
CA SER A 99 -7.47 -19.49 20.76
C SER A 99 -7.60 -18.01 20.32
N GLU A 100 -6.75 -17.14 20.85
CA GLU A 100 -6.55 -15.77 20.33
C GLU A 100 -5.37 -15.75 19.40
N ARG A 101 -5.54 -15.17 18.20
CA ARG A 101 -4.51 -15.14 17.17
C ARG A 101 -4.36 -13.73 16.62
N PRO A 102 -3.17 -13.13 16.69
CA PRO A 102 -2.91 -11.89 15.96
C PRO A 102 -2.98 -12.12 14.43
N ARG A 103 -3.40 -11.12 13.67
CA ARG A 103 -3.50 -11.19 12.21
C ARG A 103 -2.22 -11.70 11.52
N ALA A 104 -1.05 -11.40 12.10
CA ALA A 104 0.25 -11.80 11.57
C ALA A 104 0.45 -13.33 11.52
N GLU A 105 -0.08 -14.07 12.52
CA GLU A 105 -0.01 -15.53 12.53
C GLU A 105 -0.87 -16.13 11.42
N LEU A 106 -2.07 -15.57 11.18
CA LEU A 106 -2.94 -16.04 10.09
C LEU A 106 -2.30 -15.77 8.73
N LEU A 107 -1.67 -14.60 8.56
CA LEU A 107 -0.95 -14.25 7.33
C LEU A 107 0.23 -15.22 7.11
N ALA A 108 0.97 -15.57 8.17
CA ALA A 108 2.05 -16.56 8.09
C ALA A 108 1.52 -17.94 7.61
N GLU A 109 0.37 -18.39 8.10
CA GLU A 109 -0.26 -19.63 7.61
C GLU A 109 -0.65 -19.52 6.13
N LEU A 110 -1.25 -18.39 5.70
CA LEU A 110 -1.65 -18.18 4.31
C LEU A 110 -0.46 -18.20 3.37
N THR A 111 0.66 -17.55 3.75
CA THR A 111 1.89 -17.54 2.96
C THR A 111 2.59 -18.90 2.91
N ALA A 112 2.32 -19.79 3.87
CA ALA A 112 2.83 -21.16 3.83
C ALA A 112 2.07 -22.08 2.84
N LEU A 113 0.86 -21.69 2.42
CA LEU A 113 0.03 -22.49 1.51
C LEU A 113 0.40 -22.33 0.03
N ARG A 114 1.13 -21.28 -0.33
CA ARG A 114 1.47 -20.90 -1.72
C ARG A 114 2.90 -20.40 -1.81
N ARG A 115 3.48 -20.46 -3.00
CA ARG A 115 4.67 -19.66 -3.29
C ARG A 115 4.30 -18.18 -3.18
N THR A 116 5.08 -17.43 -2.43
CA THR A 116 4.69 -16.07 -2.04
C THR A 116 5.65 -15.03 -2.61
N ILE A 117 5.08 -14.00 -3.24
CA ILE A 117 5.77 -12.76 -3.57
C ILE A 117 5.33 -11.72 -2.55
N ALA A 118 6.24 -11.25 -1.73
CA ALA A 118 5.97 -10.28 -0.67
C ALA A 118 6.58 -8.92 -1.03
N VAL A 119 5.75 -7.88 -1.08
CA VAL A 119 6.16 -6.51 -1.42
C VAL A 119 6.26 -5.68 -0.15
N ALA A 120 7.48 -5.28 0.17
CA ALA A 120 7.84 -4.47 1.33
C ALA A 120 8.40 -3.11 0.93
N GLY A 121 8.47 -2.21 1.89
CA GLY A 121 9.01 -0.86 1.76
C GLY A 121 8.10 0.16 2.42
N THR A 122 8.59 1.35 2.70
CA THR A 122 7.79 2.38 3.36
C THR A 122 6.65 2.86 2.45
N HIS A 123 6.95 3.11 1.17
CA HIS A 123 6.00 3.61 0.18
C HIS A 123 5.88 2.70 -1.04
N GLY A 124 4.75 2.78 -1.77
CA GLY A 124 4.53 2.09 -3.03
C GLY A 124 4.11 0.62 -2.93
N LYS A 125 4.04 0.02 -1.72
CA LYS A 125 3.65 -1.39 -1.52
C LYS A 125 2.36 -1.77 -2.24
N THR A 126 1.28 -1.08 -1.96
CA THR A 126 -0.06 -1.36 -2.51
C THR A 126 -0.08 -1.26 -4.02
N THR A 127 0.49 -0.18 -4.56
CA THR A 127 0.54 0.04 -6.03
C THR A 127 1.37 -1.02 -6.72
N THR A 128 2.58 -1.32 -6.20
CA THR A 128 3.44 -2.37 -6.75
C THR A 128 2.77 -3.74 -6.68
N SER A 129 2.13 -4.08 -5.56
CA SER A 129 1.40 -5.35 -5.41
C SER A 129 0.23 -5.45 -6.38
N ALA A 130 -0.55 -4.38 -6.55
CA ALA A 130 -1.67 -4.36 -7.49
C ALA A 130 -1.20 -4.49 -8.95
N MET A 131 -0.14 -3.77 -9.34
CA MET A 131 0.49 -3.90 -10.66
C MET A 131 1.01 -5.33 -10.88
N LEU A 132 1.65 -5.92 -9.87
CA LEU A 132 2.15 -7.29 -9.94
C LEU A 132 1.03 -8.31 -10.14
N VAL A 133 -0.09 -8.18 -9.41
CA VAL A 133 -1.27 -9.04 -9.61
C VAL A 133 -1.75 -8.95 -11.06
N ARG A 134 -1.89 -7.73 -11.60
CA ARG A 134 -2.34 -7.52 -12.99
C ARG A 134 -1.37 -8.12 -14.01
N ALA A 135 -0.07 -7.97 -13.80
CA ALA A 135 0.96 -8.56 -14.66
C ALA A 135 0.89 -10.10 -14.66
N LEU A 136 0.76 -10.71 -13.48
CA LEU A 136 0.65 -12.16 -13.33
C LEU A 136 -0.66 -12.71 -13.91
N GLU A 137 -1.80 -12.02 -13.73
CA GLU A 137 -3.08 -12.39 -14.33
C GLU A 137 -3.02 -12.38 -15.86
N ALA A 138 -2.49 -11.30 -16.45
CA ALA A 138 -2.33 -11.19 -17.90
C ALA A 138 -1.39 -12.26 -18.47
N ALA A 139 -0.35 -12.64 -17.71
CA ALA A 139 0.52 -13.74 -18.06
C ALA A 139 -0.13 -15.14 -17.86
N GLY A 140 -1.36 -15.21 -17.34
CA GLY A 140 -2.10 -16.46 -17.15
C GLY A 140 -1.70 -17.25 -15.90
N LEU A 141 -0.95 -16.66 -14.97
CA LEU A 141 -0.46 -17.32 -13.75
C LEU A 141 -1.50 -17.37 -12.62
N ARG A 142 -2.61 -16.64 -12.76
CA ARG A 142 -3.78 -16.66 -11.86
C ARG A 142 -3.39 -16.59 -10.38
N PRO A 143 -2.72 -15.52 -9.92
CA PRO A 143 -2.28 -15.41 -8.54
C PRO A 143 -3.47 -15.34 -7.58
N ASP A 144 -3.26 -15.77 -6.34
CA ASP A 144 -4.03 -15.32 -5.19
C ASP A 144 -3.39 -14.03 -4.66
N TRP A 145 -4.15 -13.16 -3.96
CA TRP A 145 -3.59 -11.90 -3.44
C TRP A 145 -4.25 -11.40 -2.15
N LEU A 146 -3.46 -10.70 -1.34
CA LEU A 146 -3.85 -9.97 -0.14
C LEU A 146 -3.13 -8.61 -0.17
N VAL A 147 -3.81 -7.57 -0.57
CA VAL A 147 -3.28 -6.22 -0.83
C VAL A 147 -4.01 -5.19 0.01
N GLY A 148 -3.37 -4.08 0.37
CA GLY A 148 -3.96 -3.04 1.22
C GLY A 148 -5.06 -2.21 0.56
N GLY A 149 -5.25 -2.33 -0.75
CA GLY A 149 -6.27 -1.65 -1.53
C GLY A 149 -6.80 -2.53 -2.67
N SER A 150 -7.78 -2.05 -3.44
CA SER A 150 -8.25 -2.76 -4.63
C SER A 150 -7.15 -2.88 -5.68
N VAL A 151 -7.10 -4.01 -6.38
CA VAL A 151 -6.08 -4.26 -7.42
C VAL A 151 -6.50 -3.79 -8.82
N GLY A 152 -7.66 -3.16 -8.94
CA GLY A 152 -8.21 -2.60 -10.18
C GLY A 152 -9.72 -2.40 -10.09
N GLU A 153 -10.33 -1.90 -11.16
CA GLU A 153 -11.78 -1.73 -11.23
C GLU A 153 -12.51 -3.07 -11.06
N GLY A 154 -13.45 -3.11 -10.13
CA GLY A 154 -14.25 -4.31 -9.83
C GLY A 154 -13.50 -5.43 -9.11
N GLN A 155 -12.22 -5.27 -8.80
CA GLN A 155 -11.45 -6.22 -8.01
C GLN A 155 -11.24 -5.73 -6.58
N ASP A 156 -11.34 -6.67 -5.63
CA ASP A 156 -11.16 -6.38 -4.22
C ASP A 156 -9.68 -6.35 -3.79
N ASN A 157 -9.47 -5.94 -2.54
CA ASN A 157 -8.20 -6.00 -1.84
C ASN A 157 -7.70 -7.44 -1.60
N ALA A 158 -8.53 -8.45 -1.83
CA ALA A 158 -8.16 -9.85 -1.72
C ALA A 158 -8.88 -10.70 -2.76
N GLY A 159 -8.15 -11.62 -3.38
CA GLY A 159 -8.68 -12.66 -4.25
C GLY A 159 -8.04 -14.00 -3.90
N TRP A 160 -8.87 -15.04 -3.78
CA TRP A 160 -8.39 -16.38 -3.54
C TRP A 160 -9.05 -17.34 -4.50
N THR A 161 -8.39 -17.61 -5.61
CA THR A 161 -8.87 -18.55 -6.64
C THR A 161 -8.52 -19.99 -6.28
N GLY A 162 -7.45 -20.18 -5.54
CA GLY A 162 -6.90 -21.49 -5.18
C GLY A 162 -6.39 -22.31 -6.37
N THR A 163 -6.27 -21.70 -7.55
CA THR A 163 -5.92 -22.39 -8.80
C THR A 163 -4.52 -22.03 -9.31
N GLY A 164 -3.97 -20.88 -8.88
CA GLY A 164 -2.62 -20.46 -9.20
C GLY A 164 -1.60 -20.97 -8.17
N GLU A 165 -0.34 -20.84 -8.54
CA GLU A 165 0.80 -21.25 -7.71
C GLU A 165 1.25 -20.13 -6.76
N TRP A 166 1.01 -18.87 -7.16
CA TRP A 166 1.52 -17.68 -6.49
C TRP A 166 0.49 -16.98 -5.62
N LEU A 167 0.96 -16.47 -4.48
CA LEU A 167 0.27 -15.53 -3.61
C LEU A 167 1.05 -14.22 -3.58
N VAL A 168 0.40 -13.10 -3.91
CA VAL A 168 0.97 -11.75 -3.76
C VAL A 168 0.48 -11.14 -2.46
N VAL A 169 1.39 -10.68 -1.60
CA VAL A 169 1.05 -10.05 -0.32
C VAL A 169 1.81 -8.75 -0.12
N GLU A 170 1.20 -7.81 0.59
CA GLU A 170 1.93 -6.69 1.18
C GLU A 170 2.60 -7.14 2.48
N ALA A 171 3.88 -6.83 2.61
CA ALA A 171 4.69 -7.08 3.79
C ALA A 171 4.75 -5.81 4.63
N ASP A 172 3.89 -5.74 5.66
CA ASP A 172 3.72 -4.56 6.51
C ASP A 172 4.81 -4.52 7.58
N GLU A 173 5.59 -3.43 7.58
CA GLU A 173 6.62 -3.16 8.59
C GLU A 173 6.03 -2.59 9.89
N SER A 174 4.87 -1.94 9.82
CA SER A 174 4.30 -1.16 10.93
C SER A 174 4.05 -1.96 12.20
N ASP A 175 3.73 -3.25 12.07
CA ASP A 175 3.53 -4.21 13.17
C ASP A 175 4.54 -5.37 13.13
N ARG A 176 5.58 -5.27 12.29
CA ARG A 176 6.60 -6.30 12.05
C ARG A 176 6.05 -7.63 11.53
N SER A 177 4.79 -7.68 11.07
CA SER A 177 4.18 -8.91 10.53
C SER A 177 4.96 -9.48 9.36
N MET A 178 5.67 -8.63 8.59
CA MET A 178 6.54 -9.05 7.50
C MET A 178 7.60 -10.09 7.92
N LEU A 179 8.00 -10.10 9.20
CA LEU A 179 8.99 -11.04 9.73
C LEU A 179 8.44 -12.45 9.98
N SER A 180 7.15 -12.66 9.84
CA SER A 180 6.50 -13.97 10.01
C SER A 180 6.20 -14.67 8.69
N LEU A 181 6.38 -14.01 7.55
CA LEU A 181 5.99 -14.50 6.23
C LEU A 181 6.90 -15.62 5.72
N HIS A 182 6.32 -16.53 4.96
CA HIS A 182 7.05 -17.46 4.09
C HIS A 182 7.19 -16.79 2.72
N VAL A 183 8.42 -16.43 2.35
CA VAL A 183 8.69 -15.60 1.16
C VAL A 183 9.52 -16.37 0.14
N ASP A 184 9.04 -16.46 -1.10
CA ASP A 184 9.84 -16.94 -2.22
C ASP A 184 10.55 -15.78 -2.92
N ILE A 185 9.81 -14.74 -3.28
CA ILE A 185 10.35 -13.52 -3.90
C ILE A 185 10.03 -12.34 -2.98
N ALA A 186 11.07 -11.64 -2.52
CA ALA A 186 10.95 -10.39 -1.80
C ALA A 186 11.12 -9.21 -2.76
N VAL A 187 10.23 -8.23 -2.65
CA VAL A 187 10.35 -6.95 -3.36
C VAL A 187 10.55 -5.86 -2.31
N LEU A 188 11.60 -5.05 -2.45
CA LEU A 188 11.86 -3.89 -1.59
C LEU A 188 11.81 -2.61 -2.41
N THR A 189 10.81 -1.77 -2.17
CA THR A 189 10.60 -0.53 -2.92
C THR A 189 11.48 0.61 -2.41
N ASN A 190 11.44 0.91 -1.12
CA ASN A 190 12.21 1.97 -0.48
C ASN A 190 12.23 1.78 1.04
N VAL A 191 13.10 2.53 1.73
CA VAL A 191 13.18 2.55 3.20
C VAL A 191 13.33 4.00 3.67
N GLU A 192 12.26 4.53 4.23
CA GLU A 192 12.23 5.83 4.90
C GLU A 192 11.72 5.67 6.33
N LEU A 193 12.12 6.55 7.24
CA LEU A 193 11.68 6.45 8.63
C LEU A 193 10.21 6.86 8.75
N ASP A 194 9.37 5.89 8.96
CA ASP A 194 7.96 6.04 9.34
C ASP A 194 7.66 5.11 10.52
N HIS A 195 6.41 5.13 11.01
CA HIS A 195 5.97 4.27 12.11
C HIS A 195 6.83 4.40 13.39
N HIS A 196 7.08 5.65 13.82
CA HIS A 196 7.91 5.99 14.99
C HIS A 196 7.49 5.28 16.29
N ALA A 197 6.23 4.83 16.40
CA ALA A 197 5.76 4.02 17.52
C ALA A 197 6.36 2.59 17.52
N THR A 198 6.80 2.09 16.36
CA THR A 198 7.32 0.73 16.17
C THR A 198 8.83 0.70 16.07
N PHE A 199 9.43 1.74 15.46
CA PHE A 199 10.86 1.85 15.22
C PHE A 199 11.41 3.14 15.83
N GLY A 200 12.33 2.98 16.79
CA GLY A 200 12.98 4.08 17.46
C GLY A 200 14.08 4.75 16.61
N SER A 201 14.51 4.13 15.52
CA SER A 201 15.57 4.64 14.64
C SER A 201 15.52 4.04 13.24
N VAL A 202 16.12 4.75 12.26
CA VAL A 202 16.34 4.23 10.90
C VAL A 202 17.15 2.93 10.91
N SER A 203 18.08 2.77 11.83
CA SER A 203 18.90 1.56 11.94
C SER A 203 18.05 0.34 12.29
N GLU A 204 17.12 0.49 13.24
CA GLU A 204 16.20 -0.59 13.64
C GLU A 204 15.25 -0.96 12.49
N LEU A 205 14.74 0.02 11.77
CA LEU A 205 13.92 -0.20 10.58
C LEU A 205 14.71 -0.94 9.49
N ARG A 206 15.95 -0.54 9.22
CA ARG A 206 16.85 -1.21 8.26
C ARG A 206 17.15 -2.65 8.65
N GLU A 207 17.34 -2.93 9.94
CA GLU A 207 17.51 -4.29 10.44
C GLU A 207 16.29 -5.16 10.19
N ALA A 208 15.09 -4.62 10.38
CA ALA A 208 13.85 -5.34 10.11
C ALA A 208 13.72 -5.66 8.60
N PHE A 209 14.04 -4.72 7.71
CA PHE A 209 14.04 -4.99 6.26
C PHE A 209 15.13 -6.00 5.86
N ARG A 210 16.32 -5.94 6.46
CA ARG A 210 17.36 -6.96 6.22
C ARG A 210 16.86 -8.35 6.61
N ALA A 211 16.27 -8.49 7.81
CA ALA A 211 15.71 -9.75 8.28
C ALA A 211 14.54 -10.24 7.40
N PHE A 212 13.77 -9.33 6.80
CA PHE A 212 12.76 -9.67 5.80
C PHE A 212 13.39 -10.21 4.52
N LEU A 213 14.41 -9.54 3.96
CA LEU A 213 15.10 -9.98 2.74
C LEU A 213 15.81 -11.33 2.92
N GLU A 214 16.27 -11.64 4.13
CA GLU A 214 16.85 -12.95 4.46
C GLU A 214 15.85 -14.11 4.31
N ARG A 215 14.56 -13.84 4.33
CA ARG A 215 13.50 -14.85 4.14
C ARG A 215 13.26 -15.25 2.69
N ALA A 216 13.67 -14.42 1.73
CA ALA A 216 13.48 -14.69 0.32
C ALA A 216 14.22 -15.96 -0.11
N ARG A 217 13.51 -16.92 -0.68
CA ARG A 217 14.08 -18.23 -1.06
C ARG A 217 14.59 -18.29 -2.49
N THR A 218 13.93 -17.56 -3.41
CA THR A 218 14.21 -17.67 -4.85
C THR A 218 14.60 -16.36 -5.50
N GLY A 219 14.19 -15.20 -4.97
CA GLY A 219 14.54 -13.93 -5.57
C GLY A 219 14.37 -12.72 -4.64
N ILE A 220 15.19 -11.69 -4.89
CA ILE A 220 15.10 -10.39 -4.25
C ILE A 220 15.09 -9.34 -5.35
N VAL A 221 14.00 -8.58 -5.45
CA VAL A 221 13.87 -7.42 -6.32
C VAL A 221 14.04 -6.19 -5.44
N VAL A 222 15.03 -5.35 -5.71
CA VAL A 222 15.38 -4.22 -4.85
C VAL A 222 15.67 -2.99 -5.68
N TRP A 223 15.16 -1.82 -5.27
CA TRP A 223 15.48 -0.58 -5.96
C TRP A 223 16.98 -0.32 -5.94
N ASP A 224 17.58 -0.02 -7.10
CA ASP A 224 19.00 0.18 -7.29
C ASP A 224 19.47 1.49 -6.63
N ARG A 225 19.62 1.41 -5.33
CA ARG A 225 20.16 2.47 -4.47
C ARG A 225 21.17 1.86 -3.51
N PRO A 226 22.34 2.47 -3.34
CA PRO A 226 23.41 1.90 -2.51
C PRO A 226 22.96 1.53 -1.09
N GLU A 227 22.11 2.37 -0.48
CA GLU A 227 21.58 2.15 0.87
C GLU A 227 20.60 0.97 0.97
N LEU A 228 19.90 0.63 -0.11
CA LEU A 228 18.98 -0.51 -0.18
C LEU A 228 19.74 -1.78 -0.56
N LEU A 229 20.67 -1.70 -1.50
CA LEU A 229 21.55 -2.81 -1.86
C LEU A 229 22.39 -3.29 -0.67
N ALA A 230 22.79 -2.38 0.23
CA ALA A 230 23.49 -2.72 1.48
C ALA A 230 22.63 -3.52 2.48
N LEU A 231 21.31 -3.60 2.28
CA LEU A 231 20.40 -4.43 3.08
C LEU A 231 20.30 -5.86 2.56
N VAL A 232 20.67 -6.08 1.30
CA VAL A 232 20.61 -7.42 0.69
C VAL A 232 21.62 -8.34 1.38
N PRO A 233 21.17 -9.53 1.86
CA PRO A 233 22.07 -10.43 2.55
C PRO A 233 23.15 -10.97 1.62
N ALA A 234 24.38 -11.00 2.11
CA ALA A 234 25.47 -11.68 1.40
C ALA A 234 25.19 -13.19 1.41
N ARG A 235 24.81 -13.72 0.26
CA ARG A 235 24.59 -15.16 0.07
C ARG A 235 25.68 -15.73 -0.80
N ALA A 236 26.27 -16.85 -0.40
CA ALA A 236 27.19 -17.57 -1.25
C ALA A 236 26.46 -18.04 -2.51
N GLY A 237 26.92 -17.63 -3.68
CA GLY A 237 26.37 -18.04 -4.97
C GLY A 237 25.19 -17.20 -5.49
N ALA A 238 24.82 -16.08 -4.86
CA ALA A 238 23.79 -15.20 -5.41
C ALA A 238 24.24 -14.58 -6.74
N GLU A 239 23.52 -14.87 -7.80
CA GLU A 239 23.74 -14.26 -9.12
C GLU A 239 23.04 -12.90 -9.16
N VAL A 240 23.78 -11.81 -9.40
CA VAL A 240 23.21 -10.49 -9.66
C VAL A 240 22.86 -10.44 -11.15
N VAL A 241 21.56 -10.49 -11.45
CA VAL A 241 21.05 -10.49 -12.82
C VAL A 241 20.53 -9.10 -13.16
N GLY A 242 21.31 -8.36 -13.97
CA GLY A 242 20.90 -7.07 -14.53
C GLY A 242 21.39 -5.87 -13.71
N GLY A 243 22.37 -5.18 -14.25
CA GLY A 243 22.64 -3.77 -13.97
C GLY A 243 22.47 -3.02 -15.28
N ALA A 244 21.84 -1.85 -15.29
CA ALA A 244 21.84 -1.00 -16.46
C ALA A 244 23.30 -0.67 -16.81
N GLU A 245 23.73 -0.98 -18.05
CA GLU A 245 24.96 -0.41 -18.58
C GLU A 245 24.82 1.11 -18.60
N VAL A 246 25.42 1.78 -17.63
CA VAL A 246 25.60 3.23 -17.68
C VAL A 246 26.70 3.51 -18.69
N VAL A 247 26.32 3.74 -19.94
CA VAL A 247 27.18 4.36 -20.93
C VAL A 247 27.17 5.87 -20.64
N GLY A 248 28.18 6.32 -19.95
CA GLY A 248 28.39 7.75 -19.63
C GLY A 248 29.79 7.94 -19.10
N GLU A 249 30.76 8.19 -19.99
CA GLU A 249 32.08 8.69 -19.61
C GLU A 249 31.94 10.06 -18.96
N ALA A 250 32.20 10.12 -17.66
CA ALA A 250 32.61 11.35 -17.00
C ALA A 250 33.80 10.99 -16.09
N GLU A 251 35.00 11.37 -16.51
CA GLU A 251 36.19 11.31 -15.70
C GLU A 251 35.98 12.12 -14.40
N VAL A 252 35.99 11.44 -13.26
CA VAL A 252 36.27 12.04 -11.96
C VAL A 252 37.43 11.26 -11.35
N GLU A 253 38.59 11.91 -11.28
CA GLU A 253 39.76 11.44 -10.54
C GLU A 253 39.41 11.25 -9.07
N GLY A 254 39.60 10.05 -8.54
CA GLY A 254 39.43 9.75 -7.10
C GLY A 254 39.09 8.28 -6.89
N GLY A 255 40.08 7.40 -7.06
CA GLY A 255 39.89 5.96 -7.08
C GLY A 255 39.36 5.37 -5.77
N PHE A 256 38.30 4.58 -5.91
CA PHE A 256 38.13 3.31 -5.21
C PHE A 256 37.58 2.34 -6.22
N GLY A 257 38.46 1.48 -6.72
CA GLY A 257 38.09 0.42 -7.66
C GLY A 257 37.17 -0.59 -7.00
N VAL A 258 35.99 -0.80 -7.55
CA VAL A 258 35.22 -2.02 -7.36
C VAL A 258 35.65 -2.95 -8.50
N GLY A 259 36.65 -3.74 -8.17
CA GLY A 259 37.17 -4.77 -9.07
C GLY A 259 36.33 -6.03 -8.98
N ALA A 260 36.00 -6.52 -10.15
CA ALA A 260 35.97 -7.90 -10.58
C ALA A 260 35.36 -8.97 -9.66
N GLY A 261 34.39 -9.63 -10.25
CA GLY A 261 34.12 -11.07 -10.18
C GLY A 261 34.74 -11.88 -9.06
N VAL A 262 33.96 -12.22 -8.05
CA VAL A 262 34.26 -13.35 -7.18
C VAL A 262 33.49 -14.54 -7.74
N GLU A 263 34.21 -15.45 -8.43
CA GLU A 263 33.70 -16.80 -8.66
C GLU A 263 33.60 -17.51 -7.30
N VAL A 264 32.41 -17.88 -6.91
CA VAL A 264 32.18 -18.75 -5.73
C VAL A 264 31.52 -20.02 -6.23
N GLY A 265 32.16 -21.12 -5.91
CA GLY A 265 31.85 -22.46 -6.39
C GLY A 265 30.46 -22.97 -5.98
N ALA A 266 29.91 -23.80 -6.85
CA ALA A 266 28.60 -24.41 -6.79
C ALA A 266 28.39 -25.29 -5.56
N GLY A 267 27.40 -24.91 -4.74
CA GLY A 267 26.75 -25.78 -3.75
C GLY A 267 25.27 -25.89 -4.06
N ALA A 268 24.74 -27.11 -4.13
CA ALA A 268 23.39 -27.43 -4.57
C ALA A 268 22.32 -26.95 -3.56
N GLY A 269 21.89 -25.69 -3.72
CA GLY A 269 20.70 -25.08 -3.16
C GLY A 269 20.30 -23.98 -4.11
N THR A 270 19.02 -23.87 -4.46
CA THR A 270 18.52 -22.81 -5.37
C THR A 270 18.90 -21.43 -4.82
N GLU A 271 19.90 -20.84 -5.45
CA GLU A 271 20.44 -19.54 -5.07
C GLU A 271 19.40 -18.45 -5.40
N ALA A 272 19.10 -17.58 -4.42
CA ALA A 272 18.16 -16.49 -4.64
C ALA A 272 18.78 -15.49 -5.62
N GLN A 273 18.09 -15.21 -6.71
CA GLN A 273 18.52 -14.19 -7.68
C GLN A 273 18.33 -12.81 -7.08
N ILE A 274 19.35 -11.94 -7.16
CA ILE A 274 19.26 -10.54 -6.77
C ILE A 274 19.05 -9.73 -8.05
N VAL A 275 17.96 -8.98 -8.09
CA VAL A 275 17.56 -8.15 -9.23
C VAL A 275 17.45 -6.70 -8.78
N PRO A 276 18.55 -5.92 -8.91
CA PRO A 276 18.46 -4.47 -8.78
C PRO A 276 17.57 -3.93 -9.91
N TYR A 277 16.69 -2.99 -9.59
CA TYR A 277 15.85 -2.32 -10.58
C TYR A 277 15.91 -0.81 -10.43
N ASP A 278 15.79 -0.10 -11.53
CA ASP A 278 15.53 1.33 -11.59
C ASP A 278 14.59 1.61 -12.76
N ALA A 279 13.87 2.71 -12.72
CA ALA A 279 13.10 3.18 -13.85
C ALA A 279 13.89 4.29 -14.54
N PRO A 280 14.15 4.17 -15.85
CA PRO A 280 14.62 5.32 -16.60
C PRO A 280 13.58 6.43 -16.49
N ALA A 281 14.02 7.70 -16.56
CA ALA A 281 13.12 8.84 -16.45
C ALA A 281 11.94 8.67 -17.43
N PRO A 282 10.70 8.49 -16.95
CA PRO A 282 9.58 8.24 -17.84
C PRO A 282 9.20 9.51 -18.59
N ALA A 283 8.73 9.36 -19.82
CA ALA A 283 8.00 10.42 -20.48
C ALA A 283 6.60 10.52 -19.85
N LEU A 284 6.33 11.63 -19.16
CA LEU A 284 5.05 11.87 -18.50
C LEU A 284 4.08 12.52 -19.50
N THR A 285 2.82 12.08 -19.48
CA THR A 285 1.74 12.55 -20.33
C THR A 285 0.51 12.89 -19.50
N ASP A 286 -0.52 13.47 -20.13
CA ASP A 286 -1.80 13.71 -19.46
C ASP A 286 -2.42 12.38 -18.99
N GLY A 287 -2.32 12.11 -17.69
CA GLY A 287 -2.89 10.92 -17.05
C GLY A 287 -2.07 9.64 -17.16
N GLY A 288 -0.86 9.68 -17.73
CA GLY A 288 -0.08 8.46 -17.91
C GLY A 288 1.43 8.67 -17.95
N SER A 289 2.16 7.58 -18.21
CA SER A 289 3.60 7.62 -18.42
C SER A 289 4.07 6.51 -19.36
N TYR A 290 5.20 6.76 -20.04
CA TYR A 290 5.86 5.80 -20.91
C TYR A 290 7.32 5.67 -20.48
N PHE A 291 7.82 4.44 -20.46
CA PHE A 291 9.23 4.17 -20.19
C PHE A 291 9.66 2.87 -20.89
N THR A 292 10.97 2.63 -20.95
CA THR A 292 11.51 1.40 -21.50
C THR A 292 11.94 0.47 -20.37
N TRP A 293 11.46 -0.77 -20.40
CA TRP A 293 11.88 -1.84 -19.51
C TRP A 293 12.43 -3.00 -20.34
N ARG A 294 13.71 -3.35 -20.14
CA ARG A 294 14.41 -4.46 -20.82
C ARG A 294 14.28 -4.43 -22.37
N GLY A 295 14.20 -3.23 -22.95
CA GLY A 295 14.02 -3.04 -24.39
C GLY A 295 12.58 -3.02 -24.87
N HIS A 296 11.61 -3.28 -24.01
CA HIS A 296 10.17 -3.17 -24.31
C HIS A 296 9.63 -1.80 -23.88
N GLU A 297 8.73 -1.24 -24.68
CA GLU A 297 7.99 -0.03 -24.31
C GLU A 297 6.86 -0.38 -23.33
N VAL A 298 6.80 0.33 -22.21
CA VAL A 298 5.77 0.17 -21.18
C VAL A 298 4.94 1.45 -21.09
N ALA A 299 3.64 1.32 -21.28
CA ALA A 299 2.68 2.39 -21.09
C ALA A 299 1.86 2.18 -19.82
N LEU A 300 1.74 3.22 -19.00
CA LEU A 300 0.89 3.22 -17.80
C LEU A 300 -0.21 4.26 -17.96
N SER A 301 -1.41 3.93 -17.53
CA SER A 301 -2.57 4.85 -17.44
C SER A 301 -2.63 5.56 -16.07
N VAL A 302 -1.51 5.63 -15.34
CA VAL A 302 -1.37 6.36 -14.09
C VAL A 302 -0.17 7.30 -14.17
N PRO A 303 -0.30 8.55 -13.69
CA PRO A 303 0.76 9.54 -13.80
C PRO A 303 1.86 9.34 -12.74
N GLY A 304 3.00 10.00 -12.97
CA GLY A 304 4.07 10.13 -12.00
C GLY A 304 5.21 9.11 -12.17
N ALA A 305 6.44 9.61 -12.00
CA ALA A 305 7.66 8.80 -12.13
C ALA A 305 7.74 7.67 -11.09
N HIS A 306 7.17 7.89 -9.90
CA HIS A 306 7.09 6.86 -8.86
C HIS A 306 6.27 5.62 -9.31
N ASN A 307 5.25 5.82 -10.17
CA ASN A 307 4.48 4.70 -10.71
C ASN A 307 5.25 3.91 -11.78
N ALA A 308 6.11 4.55 -12.56
CA ALA A 308 7.03 3.83 -13.44
C ALA A 308 8.02 2.96 -12.65
N LEU A 309 8.51 3.47 -11.50
CA LEU A 309 9.38 2.71 -10.60
C LEU A 309 8.63 1.52 -9.97
N ASN A 310 7.40 1.73 -9.48
CA ASN A 310 6.54 0.66 -8.95
C ASN A 310 6.25 -0.42 -10.02
N ALA A 311 5.99 0.00 -11.26
CA ALA A 311 5.75 -0.91 -12.38
C ALA A 311 6.99 -1.73 -12.72
N THR A 312 8.17 -1.11 -12.72
CA THR A 312 9.43 -1.84 -12.95
C THR A 312 9.67 -2.91 -11.88
N ALA A 313 9.44 -2.59 -10.60
CA ALA A 313 9.51 -3.57 -9.52
C ALA A 313 8.52 -4.74 -9.72
N ALA A 314 7.29 -4.42 -10.11
CA ALA A 314 6.25 -5.42 -10.37
C ALA A 314 6.60 -6.33 -11.56
N LEU A 315 7.13 -5.75 -12.66
CA LEU A 315 7.54 -6.51 -13.84
C LEU A 315 8.75 -7.43 -13.55
N GLU A 316 9.74 -6.96 -12.80
CA GLU A 316 10.88 -7.82 -12.40
C GLU A 316 10.44 -8.97 -11.48
N ALA A 317 9.52 -8.70 -10.54
CA ALA A 317 8.96 -9.75 -9.69
C ALA A 317 8.10 -10.74 -10.50
N ALA A 318 7.30 -10.26 -11.46
CA ALA A 318 6.51 -11.11 -12.35
C ALA A 318 7.41 -12.00 -13.24
N ARG A 319 8.50 -11.45 -13.77
CA ARG A 319 9.49 -12.20 -14.53
C ARG A 319 10.15 -13.31 -13.71
N LEU A 320 10.56 -13.02 -12.47
CA LEU A 320 11.08 -14.04 -11.55
C LEU A 320 10.04 -15.12 -11.21
N ALA A 321 8.75 -14.76 -11.23
CA ALA A 321 7.65 -15.69 -11.03
C ALA A 321 7.34 -16.55 -12.29
N GLY A 322 8.03 -16.29 -13.42
CA GLY A 322 7.86 -17.02 -14.68
C GLY A 322 6.83 -16.41 -15.63
N ALA A 323 6.43 -15.14 -15.41
CA ALA A 323 5.57 -14.44 -16.37
C ALA A 323 6.32 -14.14 -17.66
N GLU A 324 5.64 -14.27 -18.78
CA GLU A 324 6.14 -13.85 -20.10
C GLU A 324 6.08 -12.32 -20.17
N GLU A 325 7.18 -11.67 -20.62
CA GLU A 325 7.38 -10.22 -20.49
C GLU A 325 6.32 -9.40 -21.20
N ASP A 326 6.00 -9.68 -22.46
CA ASP A 326 5.00 -8.93 -23.23
C ASP A 326 3.59 -9.04 -22.62
N ARG A 327 3.25 -10.20 -22.08
CA ARG A 327 1.95 -10.39 -21.40
C ARG A 327 1.90 -9.65 -20.07
N ALA A 328 2.98 -9.69 -19.30
CA ALA A 328 3.07 -8.95 -18.05
C ALA A 328 2.92 -7.45 -18.28
N ILE A 329 3.59 -6.91 -19.31
CA ILE A 329 3.45 -5.50 -19.74
C ILE A 329 2.01 -5.18 -20.16
N ALA A 330 1.39 -6.05 -20.96
CA ALA A 330 -0.01 -5.86 -21.37
C ALA A 330 -0.98 -5.76 -20.17
N GLY A 331 -0.68 -6.46 -19.08
CA GLY A 331 -1.44 -6.37 -17.83
C GLY A 331 -1.41 -4.99 -17.17
N LEU A 332 -0.34 -4.24 -17.38
CA LEU A 332 -0.16 -2.89 -16.82
C LEU A 332 -0.86 -1.81 -17.65
N ALA A 333 -1.06 -2.00 -18.95
CA ALA A 333 -1.70 -1.02 -19.82
C ALA A 333 -3.15 -0.67 -19.37
N GLY A 334 -3.85 -1.64 -18.75
CA GLY A 334 -5.18 -1.45 -18.17
C GLY A 334 -5.19 -1.12 -16.68
N PHE A 335 -4.05 -0.76 -16.08
CA PHE A 335 -3.98 -0.40 -14.67
C PHE A 335 -4.30 1.08 -14.49
N HIS A 336 -5.46 1.39 -13.91
CA HIS A 336 -5.94 2.75 -13.64
C HIS A 336 -5.75 3.19 -12.19
N GLY A 337 -4.86 2.53 -11.46
CA GLY A 337 -4.57 2.79 -10.05
C GLY A 337 -5.10 1.71 -9.11
N ALA A 338 -4.57 1.68 -7.89
CA ALA A 338 -5.13 0.93 -6.79
C ALA A 338 -6.13 1.81 -6.03
N GLY A 339 -7.07 1.20 -5.30
CA GLY A 339 -8.06 1.98 -4.55
C GLY A 339 -7.41 2.97 -3.60
N ARG A 340 -7.84 4.20 -3.61
CA ARG A 340 -7.29 5.33 -2.88
C ARG A 340 -5.79 5.60 -3.19
N ARG A 341 -5.32 5.34 -4.43
CA ARG A 341 -3.98 5.68 -4.90
C ARG A 341 -4.11 6.44 -6.21
N PHE A 342 -4.18 7.76 -6.13
CA PHE A 342 -4.46 8.68 -7.21
C PHE A 342 -5.72 8.30 -8.02
N GLN A 343 -6.76 7.91 -7.29
CA GLN A 343 -8.00 7.40 -7.86
C GLN A 343 -8.89 8.56 -8.32
N LEU A 344 -9.19 8.66 -9.60
CA LEU A 344 -10.22 9.56 -10.09
C LEU A 344 -11.59 9.10 -9.58
N LEU A 345 -12.27 9.95 -8.80
CA LEU A 345 -13.62 9.66 -8.31
C LEU A 345 -14.70 10.15 -9.26
N GLY A 346 -14.43 11.23 -9.99
CA GLY A 346 -15.38 11.86 -10.90
C GLY A 346 -15.15 13.35 -11.02
N GLU A 347 -16.17 14.06 -11.52
CA GLU A 347 -16.14 15.50 -11.67
C GLU A 347 -17.10 16.17 -10.67
N SER A 348 -16.71 17.36 -10.21
CA SER A 348 -17.57 18.23 -9.43
C SER A 348 -18.67 18.86 -10.29
N ALA A 349 -19.69 19.45 -9.65
CA ALA A 349 -20.75 20.18 -10.36
C ALA A 349 -20.22 21.30 -11.26
N CYS A 350 -19.04 21.82 -10.99
CA CYS A 350 -18.38 22.87 -11.78
C CYS A 350 -17.40 22.32 -12.83
N GLY A 351 -17.23 21.00 -12.95
CA GLY A 351 -16.34 20.37 -13.93
C GLY A 351 -14.88 20.27 -13.47
N ALA A 352 -14.61 20.35 -12.17
CA ALA A 352 -13.29 20.01 -11.60
C ALA A 352 -13.15 18.50 -11.43
N ARG A 353 -12.03 17.93 -11.82
CA ARG A 353 -11.72 16.52 -11.60
C ARG A 353 -11.26 16.30 -10.15
N VAL A 354 -11.89 15.35 -9.45
CA VAL A 354 -11.61 15.05 -8.04
C VAL A 354 -10.95 13.69 -7.91
N TYR A 355 -9.77 13.68 -7.30
CA TYR A 355 -8.97 12.49 -7.03
C TYR A 355 -8.89 12.22 -5.53
N ASP A 356 -8.94 10.93 -5.14
CA ASP A 356 -8.65 10.46 -3.78
C ASP A 356 -7.29 9.78 -3.74
N ASP A 357 -6.47 10.16 -2.75
CA ASP A 357 -5.17 9.54 -2.52
C ASP A 357 -4.93 9.27 -1.04
N TYR A 358 -4.37 8.12 -0.74
CA TYR A 358 -4.04 7.71 0.63
C TYR A 358 -2.73 8.33 1.14
N ALA A 359 -2.07 9.20 0.37
CA ALA A 359 -0.82 9.85 0.71
C ALA A 359 -0.91 10.51 2.09
N HIS A 360 -0.01 10.13 2.99
CA HIS A 360 0.01 10.56 4.38
C HIS A 360 1.43 10.72 4.94
N HIS A 361 2.45 10.61 4.08
CA HIS A 361 3.84 10.97 4.32
C HIS A 361 4.26 12.08 3.35
N PRO A 362 5.17 13.02 3.72
CA PRO A 362 5.58 14.11 2.82
C PRO A 362 6.07 13.66 1.46
N THR A 363 6.87 12.59 1.42
CA THR A 363 7.35 11.97 0.18
C THR A 363 6.21 11.50 -0.73
N GLU A 364 5.15 10.91 -0.15
CA GLU A 364 3.97 10.49 -0.91
C GLU A 364 3.19 11.70 -1.43
N VAL A 365 2.95 12.71 -0.58
CA VAL A 365 2.26 13.95 -0.95
C VAL A 365 2.99 14.64 -2.11
N ALA A 366 4.31 14.81 -2.02
CA ALA A 366 5.11 15.40 -3.09
C ALA A 366 5.02 14.57 -4.39
N ALA A 367 5.14 13.25 -4.30
CA ALA A 367 5.04 12.37 -5.46
C ALA A 367 3.64 12.41 -6.13
N THR A 368 2.59 12.45 -5.32
CA THR A 368 1.20 12.59 -5.78
C THR A 368 0.98 13.92 -6.49
N LEU A 369 1.41 15.03 -5.90
CA LEU A 369 1.26 16.37 -6.51
C LEU A 369 2.12 16.53 -7.76
N ALA A 370 3.36 16.00 -7.78
CA ALA A 370 4.18 15.96 -8.98
C ALA A 370 3.51 15.16 -10.11
N GLY A 371 2.84 14.04 -9.79
CA GLY A 371 2.01 13.30 -10.74
C GLY A 371 0.82 14.11 -11.22
N ALA A 372 0.10 14.77 -10.31
CA ALA A 372 -1.06 15.61 -10.64
C ALA A 372 -0.69 16.80 -11.55
N ARG A 373 0.49 17.39 -11.37
CA ARG A 373 1.02 18.46 -12.23
C ARG A 373 1.19 18.07 -13.70
N THR A 374 1.26 16.77 -14.00
CA THR A 374 1.36 16.31 -15.40
C THR A 374 0.00 16.23 -16.11
N LEU A 375 -1.10 16.31 -15.36
CA LEU A 375 -2.43 16.38 -15.93
C LEU A 375 -2.70 17.77 -16.54
N ALA A 376 -3.50 17.82 -17.60
CA ALA A 376 -4.00 19.09 -18.08
C ALA A 376 -4.90 19.73 -17.00
N HIS A 377 -4.57 20.90 -16.49
CA HIS A 377 -5.33 21.59 -15.45
C HIS A 377 -5.21 23.11 -15.55
N GLU A 378 -6.24 23.81 -15.05
CA GLU A 378 -6.19 25.27 -14.84
C GLU A 378 -5.51 25.56 -13.49
N ARG A 379 -5.93 24.88 -12.42
CA ARG A 379 -5.32 24.95 -11.09
C ARG A 379 -5.22 23.56 -10.48
N LEU A 380 -4.15 23.31 -9.75
CA LEU A 380 -3.99 22.13 -8.90
C LEU A 380 -4.32 22.50 -7.45
N ILE A 381 -5.36 21.91 -6.91
CA ILE A 381 -5.83 22.14 -5.55
C ILE A 381 -5.51 20.90 -4.72
N ALA A 382 -4.65 21.05 -3.71
CA ALA A 382 -4.31 20.01 -2.75
C ALA A 382 -5.17 20.14 -1.49
N VAL A 383 -5.93 19.10 -1.16
CA VAL A 383 -6.66 18.98 0.12
C VAL A 383 -5.97 17.90 0.94
N PHE A 384 -5.52 18.24 2.14
CA PHE A 384 -4.72 17.31 2.95
C PHE A 384 -5.26 17.20 4.37
N GLN A 385 -5.50 15.95 4.81
CA GLN A 385 -5.79 15.61 6.21
C GLN A 385 -4.58 14.92 6.82
N PRO A 386 -3.86 15.58 7.76
CA PRO A 386 -2.76 14.95 8.49
C PRO A 386 -3.24 13.72 9.27
N HIS A 387 -2.39 12.70 9.35
CA HIS A 387 -2.67 11.46 10.08
C HIS A 387 -1.65 11.27 11.19
N LEU A 388 -2.10 11.16 12.45
CA LEU A 388 -1.34 11.08 13.69
C LEU A 388 -0.71 12.43 14.12
N TYR A 389 -0.88 12.77 15.38
CA TYR A 389 -0.29 13.97 15.98
C TYR A 389 1.23 13.90 16.00
N SER A 390 1.79 12.73 16.34
CA SER A 390 3.24 12.51 16.39
C SER A 390 3.91 12.78 15.04
N ARG A 391 3.33 12.27 13.94
CA ARG A 391 3.84 12.50 12.58
C ARG A 391 3.69 13.96 12.18
N THR A 392 2.55 14.58 12.48
CA THR A 392 2.28 16.00 12.21
C THR A 392 3.32 16.90 12.89
N ALA A 393 3.60 16.67 14.18
CA ALA A 393 4.59 17.46 14.91
C ALA A 393 6.00 17.32 14.34
N MET A 394 6.37 16.12 13.88
CA MET A 394 7.71 15.81 13.42
C MET A 394 7.99 16.31 12.00
N LEU A 395 7.01 16.20 11.09
CA LEU A 395 7.17 16.39 9.65
C LEU A 395 6.39 17.60 9.10
N ALA A 396 5.97 18.54 9.97
CA ALA A 396 5.16 19.68 9.54
C ALA A 396 5.82 20.52 8.43
N ARG A 397 7.14 20.71 8.48
CA ARG A 397 7.88 21.49 7.48
C ARG A 397 7.96 20.77 6.15
N GLU A 398 8.22 19.48 6.17
CA GLU A 398 8.29 18.62 5.00
C GLU A 398 6.93 18.51 4.31
N PHE A 399 5.84 18.38 5.08
CA PHE A 399 4.48 18.46 4.54
C PHE A 399 4.18 19.81 3.93
N GLY A 400 4.56 20.90 4.62
CA GLY A 400 4.39 22.26 4.10
C GLY A 400 5.09 22.46 2.77
N ALA A 401 6.34 22.03 2.66
CA ALA A 401 7.11 22.09 1.42
C ALA A 401 6.45 21.27 0.29
N ALA A 402 5.96 20.06 0.60
CA ALA A 402 5.26 19.24 -0.38
C ALA A 402 3.94 19.87 -0.86
N LEU A 403 3.15 20.43 0.05
CA LEU A 403 1.86 21.06 -0.29
C LEU A 403 2.02 22.38 -1.07
N ALA A 404 3.15 23.08 -0.89
CA ALA A 404 3.47 24.30 -1.64
C ALA A 404 3.64 24.05 -3.16
N GLU A 405 3.79 22.80 -3.58
CA GLU A 405 3.79 22.41 -5.00
C GLU A 405 2.40 22.56 -5.67
N ALA A 406 1.32 22.72 -4.92
CA ALA A 406 -0.02 22.99 -5.46
C ALA A 406 -0.26 24.51 -5.64
N ASP A 407 -1.21 24.86 -6.54
CA ASP A 407 -1.59 26.26 -6.71
C ASP A 407 -2.45 26.76 -5.54
N VAL A 408 -3.17 25.85 -4.88
CA VAL A 408 -3.93 26.10 -3.66
C VAL A 408 -3.77 24.91 -2.72
N ALA A 409 -3.45 25.16 -1.45
CA ALA A 409 -3.40 24.16 -0.41
C ALA A 409 -4.54 24.35 0.61
N VAL A 410 -5.27 23.30 0.91
CA VAL A 410 -6.30 23.24 1.96
C VAL A 410 -5.89 22.16 2.95
N VAL A 411 -5.66 22.55 4.21
CA VAL A 411 -5.22 21.64 5.27
C VAL A 411 -6.34 21.50 6.29
N LEU A 412 -6.72 20.25 6.58
CA LEU A 412 -7.65 19.90 7.64
C LEU A 412 -6.92 19.70 8.97
N ASP A 413 -7.67 19.40 10.03
CA ASP A 413 -7.05 19.04 11.29
C ASP A 413 -6.65 17.56 11.33
N VAL A 414 -5.87 17.19 12.34
CA VAL A 414 -5.24 15.87 12.44
C VAL A 414 -6.29 14.78 12.65
N TYR A 415 -6.28 13.75 11.82
CA TYR A 415 -6.97 12.49 12.09
C TYR A 415 -6.18 11.69 13.13
N PRO A 416 -6.72 11.50 14.35
CA PRO A 416 -5.93 11.00 15.49
C PRO A 416 -5.60 9.51 15.41
N ALA A 417 -6.40 8.71 14.69
CA ALA A 417 -6.32 7.26 14.64
C ALA A 417 -6.28 6.63 16.05
N ARG A 418 -5.08 6.31 16.55
CA ARG A 418 -4.88 5.69 17.87
C ARG A 418 -4.24 6.62 18.90
N GLU A 419 -3.94 7.86 18.53
CA GLU A 419 -3.33 8.86 19.42
C GLU A 419 -4.40 9.75 20.06
N LEU A 420 -4.10 10.35 21.20
CA LEU A 420 -4.98 11.28 21.91
C LEU A 420 -4.43 12.69 21.78
N ALA A 421 -5.30 13.66 21.51
CA ALA A 421 -4.90 15.07 21.38
C ALA A 421 -4.24 15.62 22.66
N GLU A 422 -4.67 15.13 23.83
CA GLU A 422 -4.13 15.54 25.15
C GLU A 422 -2.67 15.16 25.35
N ASP A 423 -2.17 14.12 24.65
CA ASP A 423 -0.77 13.70 24.71
C ASP A 423 0.13 14.57 23.80
N HIS A 424 -0.49 15.38 22.92
CA HIS A 424 0.21 16.19 21.91
C HIS A 424 -0.25 17.67 21.95
N PRO A 425 -0.08 18.39 23.07
CA PRO A 425 -0.59 19.74 23.22
C PRO A 425 0.00 20.71 22.18
N GLY A 426 -0.85 21.46 21.50
CA GLY A 426 -0.48 22.43 20.48
C GLY A 426 -0.22 21.86 19.09
N VAL A 427 -0.38 20.56 18.89
CA VAL A 427 -0.27 19.93 17.57
C VAL A 427 -1.64 19.90 16.89
N SER A 428 -1.70 20.49 15.71
CA SER A 428 -2.90 20.51 14.86
C SER A 428 -2.50 20.65 13.39
N GLY A 429 -3.44 20.55 12.47
CA GLY A 429 -3.23 20.80 11.04
C GLY A 429 -2.71 22.21 10.74
N LEU A 430 -2.97 23.16 11.66
CA LEU A 430 -2.45 24.53 11.54
C LEU A 430 -0.91 24.59 11.42
N LEU A 431 -0.17 23.68 12.06
CA LEU A 431 1.30 23.61 11.93
C LEU A 431 1.72 23.37 10.48
N ILE A 432 1.03 22.49 9.79
CA ILE A 432 1.30 22.19 8.38
C ILE A 432 0.84 23.34 7.49
N ALA A 433 -0.34 23.93 7.78
CA ALA A 433 -0.83 25.07 7.02
C ALA A 433 0.11 26.27 7.11
N GLN A 434 0.66 26.55 8.28
CA GLN A 434 1.68 27.60 8.47
C GLN A 434 2.95 27.30 7.67
N ALA A 435 3.46 26.07 7.76
CA ALA A 435 4.64 25.66 7.02
C ALA A 435 4.42 25.71 5.49
N ALA A 436 3.20 25.36 5.03
CA ALA A 436 2.84 25.48 3.62
C ALA A 436 2.77 26.96 3.17
N ALA A 437 2.20 27.83 3.99
CA ALA A 437 2.15 29.27 3.70
C ALA A 437 3.55 29.91 3.64
N ASP A 438 4.47 29.46 4.52
CA ASP A 438 5.87 29.91 4.50
C ASP A 438 6.60 29.46 3.23
N ALA A 439 6.26 28.26 2.69
CA ALA A 439 6.89 27.69 1.51
C ALA A 439 6.24 28.13 0.18
N ALA A 440 4.96 28.49 0.19
CA ALA A 440 4.17 28.74 -1.03
C ALA A 440 4.41 30.10 -1.71
N GLU A 441 5.40 30.90 -1.26
CA GLU A 441 5.78 32.21 -1.87
C GLU A 441 4.59 33.15 -2.15
N GLY A 442 3.54 33.10 -1.30
CA GLY A 442 2.31 33.89 -1.44
C GLY A 442 1.14 33.17 -2.10
N GLY A 443 1.28 31.88 -2.41
CA GLY A 443 0.18 31.02 -2.83
C GLY A 443 -0.90 30.88 -1.73
N PRO A 444 -2.18 30.70 -2.11
CA PRO A 444 -3.27 30.56 -1.14
C PRO A 444 -3.15 29.28 -0.32
N VAL A 445 -3.14 29.41 0.99
CA VAL A 445 -3.19 28.30 1.95
C VAL A 445 -4.34 28.51 2.92
N TYR A 446 -5.19 27.51 3.05
CA TYR A 446 -6.34 27.52 3.94
C TYR A 446 -6.18 26.47 5.04
N TRP A 447 -6.53 26.82 6.26
CA TRP A 447 -6.73 25.84 7.33
C TRP A 447 -8.22 25.75 7.64
N LEU A 448 -8.79 24.61 7.34
CA LEU A 448 -10.21 24.30 7.53
C LEU A 448 -10.32 23.03 8.41
N PRO A 449 -10.47 23.16 9.73
CA PRO A 449 -10.23 22.07 10.67
C PRO A 449 -11.07 20.81 10.44
N THR A 450 -12.33 20.96 10.03
CA THR A 450 -13.23 19.83 9.87
C THR A 450 -13.65 19.60 8.42
N LEU A 451 -14.10 18.38 8.11
CA LEU A 451 -14.69 18.07 6.80
C LEU A 451 -15.90 18.97 6.51
N ALA A 452 -16.67 19.32 7.55
CA ALA A 452 -17.84 20.19 7.43
C ALA A 452 -17.47 21.64 7.11
N ASP A 453 -16.33 22.14 7.58
CA ASP A 453 -15.82 23.47 7.23
C ASP A 453 -15.27 23.49 5.81
N ALA A 454 -14.61 22.41 5.40
CA ALA A 454 -13.95 22.32 4.10
C ALA A 454 -14.94 22.13 2.92
N GLU A 455 -15.99 21.35 3.12
CA GLU A 455 -16.96 21.00 2.08
C GLU A 455 -17.55 22.25 1.36
N PRO A 456 -18.19 23.22 2.04
CA PRO A 456 -18.78 24.39 1.37
C PRO A 456 -17.71 25.29 0.72
N VAL A 457 -16.54 25.43 1.35
CA VAL A 457 -15.45 26.25 0.80
C VAL A 457 -14.90 25.64 -0.49
N LEU A 458 -14.72 24.32 -0.53
CA LEU A 458 -14.25 23.62 -1.72
C LEU A 458 -15.30 23.64 -2.84
N ILE A 459 -16.60 23.49 -2.54
CA ILE A 459 -17.67 23.59 -3.53
C ILE A 459 -17.66 24.97 -4.21
N ASP A 460 -17.46 26.02 -3.44
CA ASP A 460 -17.43 27.41 -3.96
C ASP A 460 -16.10 27.73 -4.68
N MET A 461 -15.01 27.07 -4.29
CA MET A 461 -13.64 27.31 -4.81
C MET A 461 -13.40 26.63 -6.15
N LEU A 462 -13.90 25.38 -6.31
CA LEU A 462 -13.62 24.55 -7.48
C LEU A 462 -14.25 25.14 -8.75
N GLY A 463 -13.47 25.14 -9.82
CA GLY A 463 -13.88 25.62 -11.14
C GLY A 463 -13.64 24.59 -12.25
N ALA A 464 -14.19 24.86 -13.42
CA ALA A 464 -13.97 24.02 -14.59
C ALA A 464 -12.48 23.97 -14.95
N GLY A 465 -11.99 22.77 -15.23
CA GLY A 465 -10.57 22.54 -15.55
C GLY A 465 -9.65 22.41 -14.35
N ASP A 466 -10.12 22.61 -13.11
CA ASP A 466 -9.32 22.37 -11.93
C ASP A 466 -9.08 20.86 -11.70
N VAL A 467 -7.95 20.54 -11.10
CA VAL A 467 -7.65 19.23 -10.53
C VAL A 467 -7.59 19.35 -9.01
N CYS A 468 -8.49 18.67 -8.33
CA CYS A 468 -8.56 18.60 -6.87
C CYS A 468 -8.07 17.24 -6.39
N VAL A 469 -6.97 17.21 -5.64
CA VAL A 469 -6.42 15.98 -5.05
C VAL A 469 -6.66 15.99 -3.55
N VAL A 470 -7.49 15.08 -3.08
CA VAL A 470 -7.83 14.91 -1.66
C VAL A 470 -6.97 13.81 -1.09
N MET A 471 -6.10 14.15 -0.12
CA MET A 471 -5.06 13.27 0.39
C MET A 471 -5.17 13.03 1.88
N GLY A 472 -4.97 11.77 2.30
CA GLY A 472 -4.91 11.39 3.70
C GLY A 472 -5.31 9.94 3.97
N ALA A 473 -4.83 9.38 5.09
CA ALA A 473 -5.10 8.02 5.52
C ALA A 473 -6.33 7.89 6.44
N GLY A 474 -6.96 9.02 6.78
CA GLY A 474 -8.16 9.09 7.61
C GLY A 474 -9.45 8.99 6.79
N ASP A 475 -10.45 9.73 7.25
CA ASP A 475 -11.80 9.78 6.69
C ASP A 475 -12.01 10.87 5.63
N VAL A 476 -10.94 11.48 5.14
CA VAL A 476 -10.99 12.56 4.14
C VAL A 476 -11.56 12.11 2.80
N ASP A 477 -11.55 10.82 2.48
CA ASP A 477 -12.21 10.26 1.30
C ASP A 477 -13.73 10.50 1.32
N LEU A 478 -14.35 10.65 2.49
CA LEU A 478 -15.75 11.05 2.61
C LEU A 478 -15.99 12.47 2.05
N LEU A 479 -15.03 13.38 2.25
CA LEU A 479 -15.07 14.71 1.66
C LEU A 479 -14.95 14.64 0.13
N ALA A 480 -13.97 13.88 -0.36
CA ALA A 480 -13.76 13.71 -1.80
C ALA A 480 -15.04 13.23 -2.52
N ARG A 481 -15.75 12.25 -1.91
CA ARG A 481 -17.02 11.73 -2.46
C ARG A 481 -18.17 12.74 -2.46
N LYS A 482 -18.16 13.72 -1.56
CA LYS A 482 -19.18 14.78 -1.50
C LYS A 482 -18.94 15.88 -2.53
N LEU A 483 -17.71 16.04 -3.00
CA LEU A 483 -17.36 17.04 -4.02
C LEU A 483 -17.76 16.63 -5.43
N ILE A 484 -18.03 15.36 -5.69
CA ILE A 484 -18.42 14.86 -7.01
C ILE A 484 -19.95 14.84 -7.18
N VAL A 485 -20.39 15.00 -8.42
CA VAL A 485 -21.80 14.80 -8.78
C VAL A 485 -22.10 13.31 -8.70
N SER A 486 -22.98 12.90 -7.77
CA SER A 486 -23.44 11.53 -7.74
C SER A 486 -24.24 11.25 -9.01
N ASP A 487 -23.86 10.24 -9.79
CA ASP A 487 -24.68 9.67 -10.86
C ASP A 487 -25.92 8.96 -10.23
N ASN A 488 -26.75 9.73 -9.53
CA ASN A 488 -28.05 9.27 -9.06
C ASN A 488 -29.11 9.64 -10.10
N GLY A 489 -29.23 8.82 -11.13
CA GLY A 489 -30.43 8.85 -11.96
C GLY A 489 -30.22 8.80 -13.46
N ALA A 490 -29.95 7.64 -14.01
CA ALA A 490 -30.46 7.23 -15.31
C ALA A 490 -30.92 5.78 -15.22
#